data_be45ddb212aaa10618f0fcdad4ef4448
#
_entry.id   be45ddb212aaa10618f0fcdad4ef4448
#
_cell.length_a   1.000
_cell.length_b   1.000
_cell.length_c   1.000
_cell.angle_alpha   90.00
_cell.angle_beta   90.00
_cell.angle_gamma   90.00
#
_symmetry.space_group_name_H-M   'P 1'
#
loop_
_entity.id
_entity.type
_entity.pdbx_description
1 polymer ?
#
loop_
_entity_poly.entity_id
_entity_poly.type
_entity_poly.pdbx_seq_one_letter_code
_entity_poly.pdbx_strand_id
1 'polypeptide(L)'
;MRPAAPRKAGTVTDRQVRVDAYVATWNESDMDKRLALIETAWAEDGRYVAESSDVTGYSAINDNVVRIQEKYPNRIFFRTSDVFSLRDRARFTWAMLDPAGSATISGVDYALFAADGRLRRITCIYDRKPRAGELGDRSEG
;
A
#
# COMPACT_ATOMS: atom_id res chain seq x y z
N MET A 1 -26.25 23.83 -10.43
CA MET A 1 -25.72 23.19 -10.25
C MET A 1 -24.96 22.55 -10.69
N ARG A 2 -24.51 22.56 -10.51
CA ARG A 2 -23.75 21.92 -11.02
C ARG A 2 -23.80 20.71 -10.89
N PRO A 3 -23.85 20.35 -11.49
CA PRO A 3 -23.92 19.13 -11.39
C PRO A 3 -22.83 18.64 -10.95
N ALA A 4 -23.00 18.03 -10.27
CA ALA A 4 -21.99 17.43 -10.07
C ALA A 4 -21.59 16.86 -11.21
N ALA A 5 -20.66 17.25 -11.61
CA ALA A 5 -20.08 16.63 -12.59
C ALA A 5 -19.87 15.30 -12.20
N PRO A 6 -19.93 14.46 -13.05
CA PRO A 6 -19.65 13.14 -12.74
C PRO A 6 -18.31 13.11 -12.15
N ARG A 7 -18.18 12.50 -11.14
CA ARG A 7 -17.00 12.35 -10.60
C ARG A 7 -16.21 11.54 -11.43
N LYS A 8 -15.18 12.03 -11.90
CA LYS A 8 -14.29 11.24 -12.50
C LYS A 8 -13.72 10.42 -11.47
N ALA A 9 -13.58 9.21 -11.75
CA ALA A 9 -12.80 8.38 -10.94
C ALA A 9 -11.48 9.04 -10.79
N GLY A 10 -10.91 9.02 -9.67
CA GLY A 10 -9.63 9.65 -9.49
C GLY A 10 -9.68 11.05 -8.96
N THR A 11 -10.81 11.50 -8.46
CA THR A 11 -10.81 12.74 -7.70
C THR A 11 -9.93 12.56 -6.48
N VAL A 12 -9.49 13.66 -5.88
CA VAL A 12 -8.63 13.59 -4.70
C VAL A 12 -9.28 12.78 -3.60
N THR A 13 -10.60 13.00 -3.35
CA THR A 13 -11.31 12.25 -2.31
C THR A 13 -11.38 10.76 -2.63
N ASP A 14 -11.68 10.44 -3.89
CA ASP A 14 -11.76 9.05 -4.29
C ASP A 14 -10.40 8.37 -4.19
N ARG A 15 -9.34 9.07 -4.56
CA ARG A 15 -7.99 8.52 -4.45
C ARG A 15 -7.59 8.28 -3.00
N GLN A 16 -8.00 9.18 -2.11
CA GLN A 16 -7.74 9.00 -0.69
C GLN A 16 -8.36 7.69 -0.20
N VAL A 17 -9.61 7.41 -0.60
CA VAL A 17 -10.28 6.17 -0.23
C VAL A 17 -9.51 4.96 -0.74
N ARG A 18 -9.04 5.01 -1.99
CA ARG A 18 -8.28 3.90 -2.57
C ARG A 18 -6.95 3.69 -1.86
N VAL A 19 -6.25 4.77 -1.57
CA VAL A 19 -4.98 4.69 -0.87
C VAL A 19 -5.19 4.18 0.55
N ASP A 20 -6.23 4.64 1.24
CA ASP A 20 -6.49 4.17 2.60
C ASP A 20 -6.81 2.67 2.63
N ALA A 21 -7.56 2.18 1.64
CA ALA A 21 -7.82 0.75 1.52
C ALA A 21 -6.54 -0.03 1.25
N TYR A 22 -5.67 0.52 0.41
CA TYR A 22 -4.38 -0.08 0.12
C TYR A 22 -3.53 -0.20 1.40
N VAL A 23 -3.42 0.88 2.16
CA VAL A 23 -2.65 0.85 3.41
C VAL A 23 -3.26 -0.15 4.39
N ALA A 24 -4.58 -0.15 4.51
CA ALA A 24 -5.27 -1.07 5.42
C ALA A 24 -5.03 -2.54 5.05
N THR A 25 -4.80 -2.83 3.78
CA THR A 25 -4.53 -4.18 3.32
C THR A 25 -3.32 -4.79 4.04
N TRP A 26 -2.28 -3.99 4.23
CA TRP A 26 -1.06 -4.46 4.89
C TRP A 26 -1.27 -4.83 6.35
N ASN A 27 -2.33 -4.29 6.97
CA ASN A 27 -2.60 -4.51 8.39
C ASN A 27 -3.70 -5.53 8.64
N GLU A 28 -4.35 -6.04 7.58
CA GLU A 28 -5.50 -6.91 7.74
C GLU A 28 -5.08 -8.37 7.71
N SER A 29 -5.29 -9.09 8.80
CA SER A 29 -4.92 -10.49 8.89
C SER A 29 -6.04 -11.43 8.45
N ASP A 30 -7.29 -10.98 8.45
CA ASP A 30 -8.40 -11.80 8.00
C ASP A 30 -8.43 -11.85 6.48
N MET A 31 -8.41 -13.04 5.90
CA MET A 31 -8.30 -13.19 4.45
C MET A 31 -9.47 -12.56 3.71
N ASP A 32 -10.69 -12.80 4.15
CA ASP A 32 -11.86 -12.27 3.43
C ASP A 32 -11.90 -10.75 3.47
N LYS A 33 -11.58 -10.17 4.63
CA LYS A 33 -11.54 -8.71 4.76
C LYS A 33 -10.41 -8.13 3.93
N ARG A 34 -9.26 -8.81 3.90
CA ARG A 34 -8.13 -8.34 3.12
C ARG A 34 -8.43 -8.36 1.62
N LEU A 35 -9.07 -9.42 1.14
CA LEU A 35 -9.44 -9.49 -0.27
C LEU A 35 -10.42 -8.38 -0.64
N ALA A 36 -11.37 -8.07 0.25
CA ALA A 36 -12.29 -6.97 -0.01
C ALA A 36 -11.54 -5.64 -0.09
N LEU A 37 -10.55 -5.43 0.76
CA LEU A 37 -9.74 -4.22 0.70
C LEU A 37 -8.91 -4.16 -0.58
N ILE A 38 -8.38 -5.28 -1.03
CA ILE A 38 -7.62 -5.34 -2.28
C ILE A 38 -8.51 -4.95 -3.45
N GLU A 39 -9.73 -5.49 -3.51
CA GLU A 39 -10.66 -5.16 -4.59
C GLU A 39 -11.06 -3.69 -4.56
N THR A 40 -11.18 -3.12 -3.38
CA THR A 40 -11.48 -1.68 -3.26
C THR A 40 -10.32 -0.82 -3.73
N ALA A 41 -9.10 -1.21 -3.37
CA ALA A 41 -7.93 -0.39 -3.66
C ALA A 41 -7.43 -0.54 -5.08
N TRP A 42 -7.40 -1.76 -5.60
CA TRP A 42 -6.65 -2.09 -6.80
C TRP A 42 -7.54 -2.37 -8.00
N ALA A 43 -7.06 -1.98 -9.18
CA ALA A 43 -7.61 -2.49 -10.43
C ALA A 43 -7.27 -3.98 -10.53
N GLU A 44 -8.06 -4.73 -11.29
CA GLU A 44 -7.91 -6.17 -11.37
C GLU A 44 -6.50 -6.59 -11.82
N ASP A 45 -5.89 -5.81 -12.70
CA ASP A 45 -4.56 -6.08 -13.22
C ASP A 45 -3.50 -5.19 -12.53
N GLY A 46 -3.77 -4.76 -11.32
CA GLY A 46 -2.85 -3.90 -10.58
C GLY A 46 -1.51 -4.56 -10.32
N ARG A 47 -0.47 -3.75 -10.26
CA ARG A 47 0.89 -4.24 -10.10
C ARG A 47 1.57 -3.51 -8.93
N TYR A 48 2.16 -4.29 -8.05
CA TYR A 48 2.93 -3.76 -6.94
C TYR A 48 4.40 -4.09 -7.16
N VAL A 49 5.25 -3.06 -7.15
CA VAL A 49 6.69 -3.21 -7.38
C VAL A 49 7.44 -2.60 -6.21
N ALA A 50 8.33 -3.37 -5.62
CA ALA A 50 9.24 -2.91 -4.59
C ALA A 50 10.57 -3.64 -4.81
N GLU A 51 11.55 -3.39 -3.96
CA GLU A 51 12.87 -3.94 -4.17
C GLU A 51 12.87 -5.47 -4.29
N SER A 52 12.04 -6.15 -3.50
CA SER A 52 12.00 -7.60 -3.50
C SER A 52 10.63 -8.14 -3.87
N SER A 53 9.79 -7.34 -4.51
CA SER A 53 8.45 -7.75 -4.90
C SER A 53 8.13 -7.19 -6.28
N ASP A 54 7.48 -8.00 -7.11
CA ASP A 54 6.94 -7.57 -8.38
C ASP A 54 5.79 -8.51 -8.68
N VAL A 55 4.58 -8.10 -8.31
CA VAL A 55 3.40 -8.96 -8.38
C VAL A 55 2.27 -8.24 -9.08
N THR A 56 1.45 -8.99 -9.82
CA THR A 56 0.34 -8.45 -10.59
C THR A 56 -0.92 -9.26 -10.30
N GLY A 57 -2.01 -8.56 -10.06
CA GLY A 57 -3.33 -9.17 -9.87
C GLY A 57 -3.66 -9.40 -8.41
N TYR A 58 -4.94 -9.56 -8.14
CA TYR A 58 -5.44 -9.65 -6.76
C TYR A 58 -4.81 -10.78 -5.97
N SER A 59 -4.73 -11.97 -6.55
CA SER A 59 -4.21 -13.12 -5.84
C SER A 59 -2.74 -12.96 -5.50
N ALA A 60 -1.94 -12.49 -6.47
CA ALA A 60 -0.53 -12.30 -6.25
C ALA A 60 -0.25 -11.17 -5.24
N ILE A 61 -1.06 -10.12 -5.28
CA ILE A 61 -0.95 -9.03 -4.31
C ILE A 61 -1.27 -9.56 -2.91
N ASN A 62 -2.34 -10.35 -2.79
CA ASN A 62 -2.69 -10.93 -1.51
C ASN A 62 -1.57 -11.83 -0.97
N ASP A 63 -1.01 -12.68 -1.81
CA ASP A 63 0.08 -13.56 -1.39
C ASP A 63 1.29 -12.77 -0.93
N ASN A 64 1.57 -11.66 -1.60
CA ASN A 64 2.67 -10.80 -1.21
C ASN A 64 2.43 -10.16 0.16
N VAL A 65 1.20 -9.73 0.44
CA VAL A 65 0.86 -9.17 1.75
C VAL A 65 1.06 -10.22 2.84
N VAL A 66 0.58 -11.44 2.61
CA VAL A 66 0.74 -12.53 3.57
C VAL A 66 2.22 -12.79 3.84
N ARG A 67 3.03 -12.82 2.80
CA ARG A 67 4.47 -13.04 2.93
C ARG A 67 5.11 -11.96 3.79
N ILE A 68 4.73 -10.71 3.60
CA ILE A 68 5.27 -9.61 4.38
C ILE A 68 4.79 -9.66 5.82
N GLN A 69 3.52 -10.01 6.04
CA GLN A 69 3.01 -10.15 7.41
C GLN A 69 3.73 -11.27 8.17
N GLU A 70 4.07 -12.34 7.49
CA GLU A 70 4.81 -13.43 8.10
C GLU A 70 6.25 -13.05 8.39
N LYS A 71 6.84 -12.28 7.50
CA LYS A 71 8.22 -11.84 7.67
C LYS A 71 8.37 -10.81 8.78
N TYR A 72 7.37 -9.96 8.95
CA TYR A 72 7.40 -8.89 9.96
C TYR A 72 6.14 -8.95 10.81
N PRO A 73 6.04 -9.96 11.69
CA PRO A 73 4.82 -10.12 12.48
C PRO A 73 4.61 -8.97 13.45
N ASN A 74 3.34 -8.67 13.70
CA ASN A 74 2.93 -7.65 14.68
C ASN A 74 3.44 -6.26 14.34
N ARG A 75 3.54 -5.96 13.06
CA ARG A 75 3.89 -4.62 12.59
C ARG A 75 2.64 -3.89 12.13
N ILE A 76 2.71 -2.58 12.14
CA ILE A 76 1.61 -1.74 11.66
C ILE A 76 2.17 -0.81 10.60
N PHE A 77 1.52 -0.81 9.43
CA PHE A 77 1.84 0.12 8.36
C PHE A 77 0.88 1.29 8.43
N PHE A 78 1.37 2.49 8.19
CA PHE A 78 0.51 3.65 8.15
C PHE A 78 1.11 4.72 7.24
N ARG A 79 0.22 5.55 6.72
CA ARG A 79 0.62 6.64 5.85
C ARG A 79 1.10 7.81 6.71
N THR A 80 2.22 8.40 6.35
CA THR A 80 2.84 9.47 7.13
C THR A 80 2.75 10.82 6.46
N SER A 81 2.15 10.91 5.28
CA SER A 81 1.95 12.18 4.58
C SER A 81 0.57 12.23 3.95
N ASP A 82 0.19 13.40 3.47
CA ASP A 82 -0.95 13.52 2.58
C ASP A 82 -0.67 12.79 1.28
N VAL A 83 -1.71 12.53 0.52
CA VAL A 83 -1.60 11.99 -0.83
C VAL A 83 -1.48 13.17 -1.76
N PHE A 84 -0.32 13.31 -2.38
CA PHE A 84 -0.06 14.40 -3.30
C PHE A 84 -0.27 13.91 -4.72
N SER A 85 -1.24 14.49 -5.42
CA SER A 85 -1.68 14.02 -6.73
C SER A 85 -1.31 14.95 -7.85
N LEU A 86 -1.00 14.37 -9.01
CA LEU A 86 -0.80 15.10 -10.25
C LEU A 86 -1.31 14.21 -11.38
N ARG A 87 -2.38 14.64 -12.05
CA ARG A 87 -2.99 13.88 -13.15
C ARG A 87 -3.40 12.50 -12.67
N ASP A 88 -2.88 11.44 -13.29
CA ASP A 88 -3.23 10.06 -12.94
C ASP A 88 -2.27 9.43 -11.95
N ARG A 89 -1.47 10.23 -11.27
CA ARG A 89 -0.49 9.70 -10.34
C ARG A 89 -0.51 10.45 -9.02
N ALA A 90 0.05 9.81 -8.02
CA ALA A 90 0.16 10.42 -6.70
C ALA A 90 1.38 9.83 -5.99
N ARG A 91 1.76 10.46 -4.89
CA ARG A 91 2.76 9.90 -4.00
C ARG A 91 2.38 10.17 -2.57
N PHE A 92 2.85 9.33 -1.69
CA PHE A 92 2.69 9.52 -0.25
C PHE A 92 3.79 8.76 0.46
N THR A 93 4.10 9.18 1.67
CA THR A 93 5.07 8.48 2.49
C THR A 93 4.36 7.56 3.47
N TRP A 94 5.08 6.55 3.92
CA TRP A 94 4.55 5.56 4.85
C TRP A 94 5.67 5.08 5.78
N ALA A 95 5.27 4.49 6.88
CA ALA A 95 6.20 3.90 7.82
C ALA A 95 5.61 2.62 8.39
N MET A 96 6.47 1.75 8.87
CA MET A 96 6.07 0.53 9.56
C MET A 96 6.57 0.61 10.99
N LEU A 97 5.66 0.47 11.94
CA LEU A 97 6.01 0.45 13.35
C LEU A 97 6.24 -0.98 13.81
N ASP A 98 7.27 -1.18 14.61
CA ASP A 98 7.48 -2.46 15.26
C ASP A 98 6.65 -2.52 16.55
N PRO A 99 6.63 -3.67 17.25
CA PRO A 99 5.84 -3.78 18.49
C PRO A 99 6.21 -2.80 19.58
N ALA A 100 7.42 -2.27 19.56
CA ALA A 100 7.85 -1.26 20.52
C ALA A 100 7.43 0.14 20.14
N GLY A 101 6.82 0.32 18.96
CA GLY A 101 6.36 1.62 18.51
C GLY A 101 7.39 2.41 17.73
N SER A 102 8.49 1.80 17.33
CA SER A 102 9.50 2.48 16.54
C SER A 102 9.28 2.27 15.06
N ALA A 103 9.51 3.32 14.28
CA ALA A 103 9.42 3.23 12.83
C ALA A 103 10.72 2.64 12.30
N THR A 104 10.66 1.39 11.89
CA THR A 104 11.86 0.64 11.49
C THR A 104 12.07 0.57 10.00
N ILE A 105 10.99 0.71 9.24
CA ILE A 105 11.05 0.77 7.78
C ILE A 105 10.17 1.92 7.34
N SER A 106 10.61 2.66 6.36
CA SER A 106 9.80 3.74 5.80
C SER A 106 10.11 3.91 4.32
N GLY A 107 9.24 4.60 3.64
CA GLY A 107 9.43 4.81 2.22
C GLY A 107 8.42 5.73 1.61
N VAL A 108 8.50 5.80 0.29
CA VAL A 108 7.58 6.57 -0.54
C VAL A 108 6.92 5.59 -1.49
N ASP A 109 5.59 5.68 -1.60
CA ASP A 109 4.86 4.94 -2.60
C ASP A 109 4.43 5.91 -3.70
N TYR A 110 4.71 5.53 -4.92
CA TYR A 110 4.29 6.26 -6.12
C TYR A 110 3.16 5.47 -6.74
N ALA A 111 2.01 6.11 -6.87
CA ALA A 111 0.79 5.47 -7.35
C ALA A 111 0.44 5.92 -8.75
N LEU A 112 -0.03 4.99 -9.56
CA LEU A 112 -0.63 5.26 -10.85
C LEU A 112 -2.05 4.75 -10.78
N PHE A 113 -3.03 5.58 -11.17
CA PHE A 113 -4.43 5.22 -11.05
C PHE A 113 -5.01 4.84 -12.40
N ALA A 114 -5.88 3.83 -12.40
CA ALA A 114 -6.65 3.45 -13.56
C ALA A 114 -7.77 4.47 -13.79
N ALA A 115 -8.43 4.35 -14.93
CA ALA A 115 -9.48 5.30 -15.30
C ALA A 115 -10.64 5.31 -14.31
N ASP A 116 -10.90 4.19 -13.63
CA ASP A 116 -11.97 4.11 -12.66
C ASP A 116 -11.54 4.54 -11.25
N GLY A 117 -10.30 5.03 -11.10
CA GLY A 117 -9.80 5.54 -9.83
C GLY A 117 -9.08 4.52 -8.98
N ARG A 118 -9.15 3.23 -9.33
CA ARG A 118 -8.44 2.22 -8.57
C ARG A 118 -6.96 2.23 -8.93
N LEU A 119 -6.15 1.68 -8.07
CA LEU A 119 -4.71 1.65 -8.27
C LEU A 119 -4.36 0.71 -9.41
N ARG A 120 -3.60 1.21 -10.37
CA ARG A 120 -3.06 0.39 -11.44
C ARG A 120 -1.65 -0.08 -11.08
N ARG A 121 -0.90 0.74 -10.39
CA ARG A 121 0.45 0.38 -9.98
C ARG A 121 0.87 1.17 -8.76
N ILE A 122 1.57 0.50 -7.86
CA ILE A 122 2.32 1.13 -6.78
C ILE A 122 3.78 0.77 -7.00
N THR A 123 4.63 1.78 -6.99
CA THR A 123 6.08 1.58 -6.94
C THR A 123 6.56 2.08 -5.58
N CYS A 124 7.13 1.17 -4.81
CA CYS A 124 7.57 1.45 -3.46
C CYS A 124 9.07 1.64 -3.45
N ILE A 125 9.52 2.77 -2.93
CA ILE A 125 10.94 3.05 -2.79
C ILE A 125 11.23 3.34 -1.33
N TYR A 126 12.15 2.59 -0.74
CA TYR A 126 12.45 2.73 0.67
C TYR A 126 13.26 3.98 0.94
N ASP A 127 12.92 4.70 2.01
CA ASP A 127 13.78 5.72 2.60
C ASP A 127 14.69 5.07 3.61
N ARG A 128 14.14 4.15 4.39
CA ARG A 128 14.89 3.41 5.38
C ARG A 128 14.58 1.94 5.20
N LYS A 129 15.59 1.18 4.82
CA LYS A 129 15.44 -0.25 4.60
C LYS A 129 15.78 -1.02 5.87
N PRO A 130 15.25 -2.22 6.00
CA PRO A 130 15.66 -3.08 7.10
C PRO A 130 17.13 -3.41 6.99
N ARG A 131 17.79 -3.47 8.12
CA ARG A 131 19.16 -3.90 8.18
C ARG A 131 19.25 -5.24 8.85
N ALA A 132 20.34 -5.95 8.60
CA ALA A 132 20.55 -7.24 9.21
C ALA A 132 20.41 -7.11 10.72
N GLY A 133 19.60 -7.95 11.32
CA GLY A 133 19.36 -7.95 12.74
C GLY A 133 18.44 -6.89 13.26
N GLU A 134 17.97 -6.02 12.41
CA GLU A 134 17.15 -4.91 12.84
C GLU A 134 15.68 -5.27 12.91
N LEU A 135 15.22 -6.09 12.05
CA LEU A 135 13.87 -6.45 12.00
C LEU A 135 13.67 -7.81 12.28
N GLY A 136 13.62 -8.12 12.90
CA GLY A 136 13.44 -9.22 12.99
C GLY A 136 13.73 -10.28 12.44
N ASP A 137 14.33 -10.29 12.11
CA ASP A 137 14.67 -11.24 11.67
C ASP A 137 15.60 -11.64 12.31
N ARG A 138 15.71 -11.65 13.02
CA ARG A 138 16.57 -11.83 13.51
C ARG A 138 16.94 -12.79 13.81
N SER A 139 17.00 -12.93 13.73
CA SER A 139 17.32 -13.52 13.83
C SER A 139 17.81 -14.02 14.12
N GLU A 140 17.95 -14.00 14.23
CA GLU A 140 18.34 -14.17 14.28
C GLU A 140 18.73 -14.29 14.52
N GLY A 141 18.73 -14.35 14.68
CA GLY A 141 18.98 -14.33 14.77
C GLY A 141 18.97 -14.54 14.81
#